data_bf6f72b6529347aeb859e5ae9f1a8464
#
_entry.id   bf6f72b6529347aeb859e5ae9f1a8464
#
_cell.length_a   1.000
_cell.length_b   1.000
_cell.length_c   1.000
_cell.angle_alpha   90.00
_cell.angle_beta   90.00
_cell.angle_gamma   90.00
#
_symmetry.space_group_name_H-M   'P 1'
#
loop_
_entity.id
_entity.type
_entity.pdbx_description
1 polymer ?
#
loop_
_entity_poly.entity_id
_entity_poly.type
_entity_poly.pdbx_seq_one_letter_code
_entity_poly.pdbx_strand_id
1 'polypeptide(L)'
;KADAEKATSDYEKIRQEAQAEAQKILSEAKSVKEKMVSDAVLEAKTKAEAETKSALEAIDSEREKAVKEIKTAAVDLSIKAASKLIEKNLDSSDNRKLVSDTLDEVGQA
;
A
#
# COMPACT_ATOMS: atom_id res chain seq x y z
N LYS A 1 -27.75 -63.16 -39.41
CA LYS A 1 -28.79 -62.38 -38.75
C LYS A 1 -28.48 -62.15 -37.28
N ALA A 2 -28.14 -63.18 -36.56
CA ALA A 2 -27.75 -63.07 -35.14
C ALA A 2 -26.46 -62.24 -34.96
N ASP A 3 -25.50 -62.40 -35.87
CA ASP A 3 -24.22 -61.64 -35.84
C ASP A 3 -24.46 -60.15 -36.16
N ALA A 4 -25.41 -59.85 -37.07
CA ALA A 4 -25.75 -58.46 -37.40
C ALA A 4 -26.49 -57.79 -36.21
N GLU A 5 -27.39 -58.53 -35.55
CA GLU A 5 -28.09 -58.04 -34.35
C GLU A 5 -27.13 -57.79 -33.21
N LYS A 6 -26.16 -58.67 -33.01
CA LYS A 6 -25.13 -58.51 -32.00
C LYS A 6 -24.24 -57.30 -32.30
N ALA A 7 -23.82 -57.12 -33.54
CA ALA A 7 -23.02 -55.99 -33.95
C ALA A 7 -23.73 -54.65 -33.71
N THR A 8 -25.04 -54.59 -34.01
CA THR A 8 -25.88 -53.42 -33.77
C THR A 8 -25.99 -53.15 -32.26
N SER A 9 -26.21 -54.19 -31.46
CA SER A 9 -26.29 -54.06 -30.00
C SER A 9 -24.96 -53.60 -29.39
N ASP A 10 -23.86 -54.14 -29.87
CA ASP A 10 -22.55 -53.76 -29.40
C ASP A 10 -22.23 -52.33 -29.79
N TYR A 11 -22.58 -51.89 -31.01
CA TYR A 11 -22.44 -50.53 -31.46
C TYR A 11 -23.22 -49.56 -30.58
N GLU A 12 -24.47 -49.88 -30.28
CA GLU A 12 -25.32 -49.02 -29.46
C GLU A 12 -24.80 -48.92 -28.05
N LYS A 13 -24.28 -50.00 -27.50
CA LYS A 13 -23.65 -50.00 -26.17
C LYS A 13 -22.43 -49.12 -26.15
N ILE A 14 -21.54 -49.24 -27.13
CA ILE A 14 -20.34 -48.42 -27.23
C ILE A 14 -20.72 -46.92 -27.37
N ARG A 15 -21.75 -46.65 -28.18
CA ARG A 15 -22.26 -45.29 -28.33
C ARG A 15 -22.74 -44.69 -26.99
N GLN A 16 -23.51 -45.44 -26.23
CA GLN A 16 -24.03 -45.03 -24.93
C GLN A 16 -22.88 -44.78 -23.93
N GLU A 17 -21.92 -45.70 -23.93
CA GLU A 17 -20.72 -45.55 -23.07
C GLU A 17 -19.88 -44.35 -23.45
N ALA A 18 -19.73 -44.07 -24.77
CA ALA A 18 -19.00 -42.93 -25.24
C ALA A 18 -19.73 -41.61 -24.87
N GLN A 19 -21.05 -41.57 -24.97
CA GLN A 19 -21.85 -40.42 -24.56
C GLN A 19 -21.73 -40.15 -23.06
N ALA A 20 -21.81 -41.24 -22.26
CA ALA A 20 -21.68 -41.12 -20.83
C ALA A 20 -20.28 -40.59 -20.42
N GLU A 21 -19.24 -41.13 -21.07
CA GLU A 21 -17.87 -40.67 -20.83
C GLU A 21 -17.67 -39.21 -21.26
N ALA A 22 -18.25 -38.81 -22.41
CA ALA A 22 -18.19 -37.44 -22.87
C ALA A 22 -18.86 -36.48 -21.88
N GLN A 23 -20.03 -36.85 -21.34
CA GLN A 23 -20.72 -36.04 -20.33
C GLN A 23 -19.94 -35.95 -19.04
N LYS A 24 -19.31 -37.06 -18.63
CA LYS A 24 -18.44 -37.07 -17.47
C LYS A 24 -17.26 -36.11 -17.63
N ILE A 25 -16.58 -36.16 -18.78
CA ILE A 25 -15.47 -35.28 -19.10
C ILE A 25 -15.92 -33.82 -19.07
N LEU A 26 -17.07 -33.51 -19.68
CA LEU A 26 -17.62 -32.15 -19.69
C LEU A 26 -17.95 -31.66 -18.28
N SER A 27 -18.55 -32.52 -17.46
CA SER A 27 -18.88 -32.20 -16.07
C SER A 27 -17.62 -31.94 -15.24
N GLU A 28 -16.63 -32.80 -15.39
CA GLU A 28 -15.35 -32.63 -14.70
C GLU A 28 -14.64 -31.35 -15.16
N ALA A 29 -14.62 -31.08 -16.46
CA ALA A 29 -14.04 -29.87 -17.02
C ALA A 29 -14.73 -28.60 -16.52
N LYS A 30 -16.06 -28.63 -16.42
CA LYS A 30 -16.84 -27.54 -15.85
C LYS A 30 -16.49 -27.30 -14.39
N SER A 31 -16.39 -28.38 -13.61
CA SER A 31 -16.00 -28.30 -12.20
C SER A 31 -14.60 -27.72 -12.02
N VAL A 32 -13.65 -28.19 -12.83
CA VAL A 32 -12.28 -27.65 -12.83
C VAL A 32 -12.26 -26.16 -13.19
N LYS A 33 -13.01 -25.79 -14.21
CA LYS A 33 -13.15 -24.38 -14.63
C LYS A 33 -13.69 -23.51 -13.50
N GLU A 34 -14.76 -23.95 -12.85
CA GLU A 34 -15.36 -23.20 -11.74
C GLU A 34 -14.38 -23.03 -10.57
N LYS A 35 -13.65 -24.09 -10.27
CA LYS A 35 -12.62 -24.03 -9.25
C LYS A 35 -11.49 -23.08 -9.62
N MET A 36 -11.01 -23.15 -10.85
CA MET A 36 -9.95 -22.26 -11.33
C MET A 36 -10.37 -20.80 -11.27
N VAL A 37 -11.60 -20.49 -11.68
CA VAL A 37 -12.14 -19.13 -11.62
C VAL A 37 -12.26 -18.66 -10.17
N SER A 38 -12.80 -19.50 -9.31
CA SER A 38 -12.95 -19.20 -7.89
C SER A 38 -11.58 -18.93 -7.23
N ASP A 39 -10.61 -19.81 -7.48
CA ASP A 39 -9.25 -19.64 -6.94
C ASP A 39 -8.57 -18.40 -7.47
N ALA A 40 -8.73 -18.10 -8.77
CA ALA A 40 -8.16 -16.91 -9.39
C ALA A 40 -8.76 -15.62 -8.82
N VAL A 41 -10.09 -15.59 -8.61
CA VAL A 41 -10.78 -14.46 -7.99
C VAL A 41 -10.29 -14.24 -6.56
N LEU A 42 -10.17 -15.32 -5.80
CA LEU A 42 -9.70 -15.25 -4.41
C LEU A 42 -8.24 -14.74 -4.35
N GLU A 43 -7.38 -15.25 -5.22
CA GLU A 43 -5.99 -14.81 -5.30
C GLU A 43 -5.89 -13.33 -5.69
N ALA A 44 -6.67 -12.91 -6.69
CA ALA A 44 -6.71 -11.51 -7.13
C ALA A 44 -7.18 -10.58 -6.00
N LYS A 45 -8.22 -11.01 -5.26
CA LYS A 45 -8.72 -10.25 -4.11
C LYS A 45 -7.67 -10.13 -3.02
N THR A 46 -7.00 -11.23 -2.69
CA THR A 46 -5.94 -11.24 -1.67
C THR A 46 -4.78 -10.31 -2.07
N LYS A 47 -4.36 -10.36 -3.33
CA LYS A 47 -3.32 -9.47 -3.83
C LYS A 47 -3.74 -8.01 -3.80
N ALA A 48 -4.97 -7.71 -4.20
CA ALA A 48 -5.51 -6.36 -4.19
C ALA A 48 -5.57 -5.80 -2.75
N GLU A 49 -6.01 -6.60 -1.80
CA GLU A 49 -6.03 -6.22 -0.39
C GLU A 49 -4.63 -5.96 0.16
N ALA A 50 -3.66 -6.82 -0.20
CA ALA A 50 -2.26 -6.66 0.20
C ALA A 50 -1.63 -5.39 -0.39
N GLU A 51 -1.89 -5.11 -1.66
CA GLU A 51 -1.41 -3.88 -2.32
C GLU A 51 -2.04 -2.63 -1.72
N THR A 52 -3.34 -2.67 -1.42
CA THR A 52 -4.05 -1.56 -0.78
C THR A 52 -3.46 -1.29 0.60
N LYS A 53 -3.25 -2.34 1.39
CA LYS A 53 -2.63 -2.22 2.71
C LYS A 53 -1.23 -1.62 2.62
N SER A 54 -0.41 -2.12 1.71
CA SER A 54 0.94 -1.62 1.50
C SER A 54 0.95 -0.16 1.06
N ALA A 55 0.03 0.22 0.16
CA ALA A 55 -0.10 1.61 -0.29
C ALA A 55 -0.52 2.54 0.85
N LEU A 56 -1.46 2.12 1.70
CA LEU A 56 -1.90 2.90 2.85
C LEU A 56 -0.77 3.06 3.88
N GLU A 57 0.01 2.02 4.13
CA GLU A 57 1.18 2.09 5.00
C GLU A 57 2.24 3.05 4.45
N ALA A 58 2.47 3.03 3.13
CA ALA A 58 3.41 3.95 2.48
C ALA A 58 2.93 5.39 2.57
N ILE A 59 1.64 5.65 2.36
CA ILE A 59 1.04 6.99 2.50
C ILE A 59 1.19 7.49 3.93
N ASP A 60 0.91 6.64 4.92
CA ASP A 60 1.02 7.01 6.33
C ASP A 60 2.48 7.35 6.70
N SER A 61 3.44 6.56 6.24
CA SER A 61 4.86 6.80 6.42
C SER A 61 5.31 8.12 5.79
N GLU A 62 4.89 8.40 4.56
CA GLU A 62 5.19 9.66 3.87
C GLU A 62 4.56 10.86 4.58
N ARG A 63 3.34 10.68 5.10
CA ARG A 63 2.67 11.72 5.89
C ARG A 63 3.46 12.05 7.15
N GLU A 64 3.88 11.04 7.90
CA GLU A 64 4.69 11.23 9.12
C GLU A 64 6.00 11.95 8.80
N LYS A 65 6.66 11.55 7.73
CA LYS A 65 7.88 12.20 7.25
C LYS A 65 7.64 13.66 6.90
N ALA A 66 6.58 13.96 6.16
CA ALA A 66 6.22 15.32 5.77
C ALA A 66 5.92 16.19 6.99
N VAL A 67 5.18 15.68 7.96
CA VAL A 67 4.87 16.39 9.21
C VAL A 67 6.15 16.70 9.98
N LYS A 68 7.05 15.74 10.07
CA LYS A 68 8.37 15.92 10.72
C LYS A 68 9.20 17.00 10.02
N GLU A 69 9.23 16.99 8.69
CA GLU A 69 9.95 17.98 7.91
C GLU A 69 9.36 19.38 8.10
N ILE A 70 8.02 19.49 8.13
CA ILE A 70 7.33 20.77 8.39
C ILE A 70 7.67 21.29 9.80
N LYS A 71 7.65 20.43 10.81
CA LYS A 71 8.00 20.81 12.19
C LYS A 71 9.44 21.30 12.26
N THR A 72 10.37 20.61 11.62
CA THR A 72 11.77 20.99 11.57
C THR A 72 11.93 22.34 10.89
N ALA A 73 11.30 22.56 9.75
CA ALA A 73 11.33 23.82 9.03
C ALA A 73 10.73 24.98 9.86
N ALA A 74 9.63 24.71 10.57
CA ALA A 74 8.99 25.69 11.43
C ALA A 74 9.89 26.09 12.60
N VAL A 75 10.56 25.13 13.23
CA VAL A 75 11.53 25.40 14.30
C VAL A 75 12.71 26.22 13.77
N ASP A 76 13.31 25.81 12.66
CA ASP A 76 14.43 26.52 12.04
C ASP A 76 14.07 27.95 11.67
N LEU A 77 12.88 28.14 11.07
CA LEU A 77 12.39 29.48 10.71
C LEU A 77 12.14 30.34 11.95
N SER A 78 11.58 29.74 13.01
CA SER A 78 11.32 30.45 14.28
C SER A 78 12.62 30.91 14.94
N ILE A 79 13.63 30.05 14.97
CA ILE A 79 14.95 30.40 15.49
C ILE A 79 15.59 31.50 14.66
N LYS A 80 15.51 31.40 13.34
CA LYS A 80 16.04 32.41 12.43
C LYS A 80 15.36 33.77 12.60
N ALA A 81 14.04 33.78 12.72
CA ALA A 81 13.27 34.99 12.95
C ALA A 81 13.61 35.60 14.32
N ALA A 82 13.69 34.80 15.36
CA ALA A 82 14.07 35.24 16.70
C ALA A 82 15.50 35.82 16.71
N SER A 83 16.45 35.16 16.04
CA SER A 83 17.82 35.62 15.92
C SER A 83 17.90 36.96 15.22
N LYS A 84 17.17 37.16 14.14
CA LYS A 84 17.11 38.45 13.44
C LYS A 84 16.50 39.55 14.30
N LEU A 85 15.45 39.22 15.05
CA LEU A 85 14.81 40.20 15.92
C LEU A 85 15.74 40.64 17.05
N ILE A 86 16.44 39.69 17.67
CA ILE A 86 17.43 39.97 18.71
C ILE A 86 18.57 40.82 18.15
N GLU A 87 19.11 40.46 17.00
CA GLU A 87 20.17 41.20 16.33
C GLU A 87 19.75 42.66 16.04
N LYS A 88 18.53 42.84 15.52
CA LYS A 88 18.00 44.19 15.26
C LYS A 88 17.83 45.00 16.55
N ASN A 89 17.36 44.39 17.62
CA ASN A 89 17.20 45.06 18.91
C ASN A 89 18.55 45.41 19.54
N LEU A 90 19.54 44.54 19.42
CA LEU A 90 20.88 44.79 19.94
C LEU A 90 21.60 45.91 19.18
N ASP A 91 21.27 46.14 17.91
CA ASP A 91 21.84 47.22 17.11
C ASP A 91 21.24 48.59 17.46
N SER A 92 20.10 48.63 18.16
CA SER A 92 19.59 49.91 18.63
C SER A 92 20.53 50.50 19.70
N SER A 93 20.67 51.83 19.73
CA SER A 93 21.58 52.47 20.68
C SER A 93 21.20 52.21 22.13
N ASP A 94 19.89 52.13 22.42
CA ASP A 94 19.42 51.85 23.78
C ASP A 94 19.76 50.41 24.23
N ASN A 95 19.60 49.47 23.32
CA ASN A 95 19.92 48.05 23.62
C ASN A 95 21.43 47.80 23.71
N ARG A 96 22.22 48.48 22.89
CA ARG A 96 23.69 48.43 23.00
C ARG A 96 24.15 48.98 24.34
N LYS A 97 23.57 50.06 24.78
CA LYS A 97 23.86 50.67 26.08
C LYS A 97 23.52 49.72 27.21
N LEU A 98 22.33 49.08 27.13
CA LEU A 98 21.91 48.13 28.15
C LEU A 98 22.86 46.93 28.27
N VAL A 99 23.28 46.36 27.13
CA VAL A 99 24.25 45.26 27.10
C VAL A 99 25.58 45.70 27.67
N SER A 100 26.07 46.87 27.29
CA SER A 100 27.33 47.45 27.78
C SER A 100 27.26 47.68 29.31
N ASP A 101 26.19 48.29 29.80
CA ASP A 101 25.96 48.52 31.22
C ASP A 101 25.92 47.21 32.02
N THR A 102 25.24 46.17 31.46
CA THR A 102 25.17 44.84 32.10
C THR A 102 26.53 44.18 32.17
N LEU A 103 27.32 44.28 31.10
CA LEU A 103 28.71 43.76 31.10
C LEU A 103 29.59 44.50 32.10
N ASP A 104 29.43 45.80 32.25
CA ASP A 104 30.16 46.59 33.25
C ASP A 104 29.81 46.18 34.65
N GLU A 105 28.54 45.92 34.96
CA GLU A 105 28.09 45.39 36.24
C GLU A 105 28.72 44.03 36.57
N VAL A 106 28.78 43.12 35.57
CA VAL A 106 29.42 41.81 35.74
C VAL A 106 30.92 41.99 35.92
N GLY A 107 31.56 42.93 35.25
CA GLY A 107 32.98 43.23 35.41
C GLY A 107 33.36 43.81 36.76
N GLN A 108 32.39 44.45 37.45
CA GLN A 108 32.59 45.04 38.79
C GLN A 108 32.33 44.07 39.93
N ALA A 109 31.70 42.92 39.62
CA ALA A 109 31.47 41.89 40.63
C ALA A 109 32.66 40.97 40.77
#